data_89e06fd71f129d103bcab6ab7beddb3d
#
_entry.id   89e06fd71f129d103bcab6ab7beddb3d
#
_cell.length_a   1.000
_cell.length_b   1.000
_cell.length_c   1.000
_cell.angle_alpha   90.00
_cell.angle_beta   90.00
_cell.angle_gamma   90.00
#
_symmetry.space_group_name_H-M   'P 1'
#
loop_
_entity.id
_entity.type
_entity.pdbx_description
1 polymer ?
#
loop_
_entity_poly.entity_id
_entity_poly.type
_entity_poly.pdbx_seq_one_letter_code
_entity_poly.pdbx_strand_id
1 'polypeptide(L)'
;GVIIFTDPDYPGQRIRHIIDETVPGCKHAFLPKKEAIARREGKSVGIEHASNEAIQIALQNVYELTDDVIASDITKADLIYHGLLGGQGAREKRERLGDYLHIGYTNGKQLLHRLQMFQIKKTELNVAMLHILKEENERA
;
A
#
# COMPACT_ATOMS: atom_id res chain seq x y z
N GLY A 1 -21.09 1.00 -8.43
CA GLY A 1 -20.03 1.28 -7.48
C GLY A 1 -18.88 2.05 -8.11
N VAL A 2 -18.10 2.68 -7.26
CA VAL A 2 -16.93 3.47 -7.67
C VAL A 2 -15.68 2.79 -7.19
N ILE A 3 -14.67 2.67 -8.07
CA ILE A 3 -13.34 2.23 -7.72
C ILE A 3 -12.41 3.46 -7.83
N ILE A 4 -11.73 3.80 -6.74
CA ILE A 4 -10.75 4.88 -6.73
C ILE A 4 -9.39 4.28 -7.10
N PHE A 5 -8.79 4.82 -8.15
CA PHE A 5 -7.51 4.35 -8.66
C PHE A 5 -6.66 5.58 -9.05
N THR A 6 -5.84 6.01 -8.13
CA THR A 6 -5.05 7.23 -8.26
C THR A 6 -3.55 6.91 -8.29
N ASP A 7 -2.76 7.88 -8.72
CA ASP A 7 -1.31 7.72 -8.79
C ASP A 7 -0.71 7.38 -7.42
N PRO A 8 0.33 6.51 -7.36
CA PRO A 8 0.96 6.12 -6.10
C PRO A 8 1.95 7.17 -5.60
N ASP A 9 1.48 8.38 -5.43
CA ASP A 9 2.24 9.52 -4.92
C ASP A 9 1.41 10.30 -3.90
N TYR A 10 2.00 11.30 -3.29
CA TYR A 10 1.30 12.08 -2.28
C TYR A 10 0.04 12.77 -2.84
N PRO A 11 0.10 13.46 -4.00
CA PRO A 11 -1.12 14.03 -4.58
C PRO A 11 -2.20 12.99 -4.87
N GLY A 12 -1.83 11.82 -5.36
CA GLY A 12 -2.77 10.73 -5.62
C GLY A 12 -3.45 10.23 -4.36
N GLN A 13 -2.71 10.09 -3.28
CA GLN A 13 -3.28 9.69 -1.98
C GLN A 13 -4.24 10.75 -1.45
N ARG A 14 -3.92 12.01 -1.63
CA ARG A 14 -4.77 13.11 -1.20
C ARG A 14 -6.09 13.13 -1.99
N ILE A 15 -6.04 12.94 -3.29
CA ILE A 15 -7.23 12.83 -4.13
C ILE A 15 -8.09 11.65 -3.67
N ARG A 16 -7.47 10.51 -3.43
CA ARG A 16 -8.14 9.31 -2.93
C ARG A 16 -8.91 9.58 -1.64
N HIS A 17 -8.26 10.23 -0.71
CA HIS A 17 -8.87 10.56 0.59
C HIS A 17 -10.08 11.48 0.42
N ILE A 18 -9.97 12.51 -0.40
CA ILE A 18 -11.07 13.45 -0.68
C ILE A 18 -12.27 12.73 -1.28
N ILE A 19 -12.04 11.87 -2.26
CA ILE A 19 -13.13 11.13 -2.92
C ILE A 19 -13.78 10.16 -1.93
N ASP A 20 -12.96 9.45 -1.16
CA ASP A 20 -13.47 8.48 -0.18
C ASP A 20 -14.36 9.12 0.88
N GLU A 21 -14.02 10.32 1.33
CA GLU A 21 -14.85 11.07 2.26
C GLU A 21 -16.15 11.58 1.63
N THR A 22 -16.13 11.87 0.34
CA THR A 22 -17.27 12.48 -0.35
C THR A 22 -18.27 11.45 -0.88
N VAL A 23 -17.78 10.30 -1.34
CA VAL A 23 -18.60 9.25 -1.96
C VAL A 23 -18.54 7.99 -1.11
N PRO A 24 -19.63 7.61 -0.43
CA PRO A 24 -19.62 6.39 0.41
C PRO A 24 -19.52 5.12 -0.40
N GLY A 25 -18.90 4.11 0.18
CA GLY A 25 -18.84 2.76 -0.38
C GLY A 25 -17.88 2.59 -1.55
N CYS A 26 -16.90 3.47 -1.70
CA CYS A 26 -15.89 3.30 -2.74
C CYS A 26 -14.99 2.12 -2.45
N LYS A 27 -14.59 1.43 -3.52
CA LYS A 27 -13.50 0.46 -3.46
C LYS A 27 -12.21 1.13 -3.89
N HIS A 28 -11.09 0.60 -3.45
CA HIS A 28 -9.76 1.19 -3.68
C HIS A 28 -8.86 0.20 -4.39
N ALA A 29 -8.27 0.64 -5.49
CA ALA A 29 -7.21 -0.06 -6.19
C ALA A 29 -5.90 0.69 -5.99
N PHE A 30 -4.81 -0.05 -5.87
CA PHE A 30 -3.47 0.51 -5.65
C PHE A 30 -2.50 -0.07 -6.66
N LEU A 31 -1.70 0.82 -7.24
CA LEU A 31 -0.63 0.45 -8.15
C LEU A 31 0.70 0.62 -7.40
N PRO A 32 1.60 -0.38 -7.40
CA PRO A 32 2.93 -0.19 -6.86
C PRO A 32 3.66 0.94 -7.57
N LYS A 33 4.38 1.76 -6.82
CA LYS A 33 5.07 2.92 -7.37
C LYS A 33 6.02 2.54 -8.52
N LYS A 34 6.72 1.42 -8.37
CA LYS A 34 7.64 0.91 -9.40
C LYS A 34 6.96 0.63 -10.74
N GLU A 35 5.66 0.29 -10.73
CA GLU A 35 4.87 0.02 -11.93
C GLU A 35 4.32 1.28 -12.58
N ALA A 36 4.39 2.40 -11.87
CA ALA A 36 3.84 3.68 -12.30
C ALA A 36 4.93 4.67 -12.74
N ILE A 37 6.20 4.27 -12.74
CA ILE A 37 7.31 5.15 -13.10
C ILE A 37 7.51 5.11 -14.62
N ALA A 38 7.62 6.31 -15.24
CA ALA A 38 7.93 6.42 -16.65
C ALA A 38 9.26 5.74 -16.96
N ARG A 39 9.30 4.93 -18.03
CA ARG A 39 10.51 4.23 -18.45
C ARG A 39 11.62 5.17 -18.90
N ARG A 40 11.26 6.36 -19.39
CA ARG A 40 12.22 7.38 -19.78
C ARG A 40 12.54 8.25 -18.57
N GLU A 41 13.79 8.25 -18.16
CA GLU A 41 14.36 9.10 -17.13
C GLU A 41 13.81 8.92 -15.71
N GLY A 42 12.82 8.06 -15.49
CA GLY A 42 12.35 7.66 -14.16
C GLY A 42 11.82 8.77 -13.28
N LYS A 43 11.35 9.88 -13.86
CA LYS A 43 11.02 11.07 -13.09
C LYS A 43 9.53 11.34 -12.95
N SER A 44 8.71 10.77 -13.82
CA SER A 44 7.27 10.97 -13.77
C SER A 44 6.59 9.74 -13.18
N VAL A 45 5.65 9.97 -12.28
CA VAL A 45 4.86 8.90 -11.64
C VAL A 45 3.41 9.07 -12.05
N GLY A 46 2.82 8.02 -12.58
CA GLY A 46 1.42 8.04 -12.95
C GLY A 46 0.93 6.71 -13.46
N ILE A 47 -0.38 6.48 -13.33
CA ILE A 47 -1.02 5.24 -13.80
C ILE A 47 -0.83 5.05 -15.31
N GLU A 48 -0.76 6.14 -16.06
CA GLU A 48 -0.55 6.13 -17.51
C GLU A 48 0.74 5.45 -17.93
N HIS A 49 1.71 5.34 -17.03
CA HIS A 49 2.99 4.67 -17.29
C HIS A 49 2.97 3.18 -16.99
N ALA A 50 1.88 2.69 -16.40
CA ALA A 50 1.78 1.28 -16.01
C ALA A 50 1.44 0.39 -17.21
N SER A 51 1.90 -0.86 -17.16
CA SER A 51 1.48 -1.87 -18.13
C SER A 51 0.02 -2.25 -17.93
N ASN A 52 -0.60 -2.78 -18.98
CA ASN A 52 -1.97 -3.30 -18.88
C ASN A 52 -2.07 -4.41 -17.82
N GLU A 53 -1.04 -5.24 -17.71
CA GLU A 53 -0.99 -6.33 -16.73
C GLU A 53 -0.97 -5.79 -15.29
N ALA A 54 -0.16 -4.77 -15.03
CA ALA A 54 -0.09 -4.15 -13.71
C ALA A 54 -1.42 -3.52 -13.31
N ILE A 55 -2.09 -2.86 -14.24
CA ILE A 55 -3.42 -2.27 -14.01
C ILE A 55 -4.45 -3.36 -13.72
N GLN A 56 -4.44 -4.45 -14.48
CA GLN A 56 -5.36 -5.57 -14.27
C GLN A 56 -5.18 -6.20 -12.89
N ILE A 57 -3.95 -6.42 -12.47
CA ILE A 57 -3.64 -6.96 -11.15
C ILE A 57 -4.16 -6.02 -10.05
N ALA A 58 -3.93 -4.72 -10.20
CA ALA A 58 -4.40 -3.74 -9.23
C ALA A 58 -5.93 -3.74 -9.12
N LEU A 59 -6.64 -3.85 -10.24
CA LEU A 59 -8.09 -3.88 -10.26
C LEU A 59 -8.67 -5.20 -9.73
N GLN A 60 -7.92 -6.29 -9.82
CA GLN A 60 -8.33 -7.57 -9.23
C GLN A 60 -8.20 -7.59 -7.71
N ASN A 61 -7.37 -6.72 -7.14
CA ASN A 61 -7.08 -6.65 -5.71
C ASN A 61 -7.67 -5.38 -5.09
N VAL A 62 -8.95 -5.10 -5.38
CA VAL A 62 -9.62 -3.94 -4.82
C VAL A 62 -10.06 -4.20 -3.38
N TYR A 63 -10.06 -3.15 -2.58
CA TYR A 63 -10.42 -3.19 -1.17
C TYR A 63 -11.53 -2.20 -0.87
N GLU A 64 -12.36 -2.52 0.12
CA GLU A 64 -13.27 -1.55 0.72
C GLU A 64 -12.63 -1.00 1.98
N LEU A 65 -12.60 0.32 2.11
CA LEU A 65 -12.23 0.95 3.38
C LEU A 65 -13.44 0.90 4.29
N THR A 66 -13.30 0.24 5.42
CA THR A 66 -14.38 0.15 6.39
C THR A 66 -14.10 1.08 7.56
N ASP A 67 -15.11 1.84 7.96
CA ASP A 67 -15.07 2.65 9.18
C ASP A 67 -15.31 1.79 10.42
N ASP A 68 -15.75 0.57 10.23
CA ASP A 68 -15.91 -0.36 11.33
C ASP A 68 -14.54 -0.66 11.90
N VAL A 69 -14.37 -0.24 13.10
CA VAL A 69 -13.19 -0.49 13.87
C VAL A 69 -13.00 -1.99 13.95
N ILE A 70 -12.36 -2.62 12.83
CA ILE A 70 -11.32 -3.25 13.26
C ILE A 70 -11.32 -4.62 13.72
N ALA A 71 -11.28 -5.39 12.80
CA ALA A 71 -10.90 -6.75 12.97
C ALA A 71 -9.37 -6.95 12.87
N SER A 72 -8.61 -5.88 12.81
CA SER A 72 -7.14 -5.99 12.79
C SER A 72 -6.60 -6.14 14.21
N ASP A 73 -5.78 -7.15 14.40
CA ASP A 73 -5.07 -7.40 15.65
C ASP A 73 -3.63 -6.85 15.64
N ILE A 74 -3.29 -6.07 14.63
CA ILE A 74 -1.97 -5.46 14.50
C ILE A 74 -1.84 -4.25 15.43
N THR A 75 -0.71 -4.18 16.14
CA THR A 75 -0.39 -3.07 17.03
C THR A 75 0.84 -2.31 16.55
N LYS A 76 1.07 -1.13 17.11
CA LYS A 76 2.28 -0.36 16.85
C LYS A 76 3.54 -1.16 17.21
N ALA A 77 3.50 -1.96 18.27
CA ALA A 77 4.60 -2.82 18.67
C ALA A 77 4.96 -3.82 17.56
N ASP A 78 3.97 -4.35 16.87
CA ASP A 78 4.20 -5.25 15.74
C ASP A 78 4.95 -4.55 14.61
N LEU A 79 4.60 -3.31 14.32
CA LEU A 79 5.27 -2.52 13.28
C LEU A 79 6.72 -2.23 13.65
N ILE A 80 6.98 -1.94 14.91
CA ILE A 80 8.34 -1.73 15.41
C ILE A 80 9.15 -3.02 15.32
N TYR A 81 8.54 -4.13 15.71
CA TYR A 81 9.18 -5.46 15.64
C TYR A 81 9.66 -5.80 14.23
N HIS A 82 8.86 -5.46 13.22
CA HIS A 82 9.18 -5.74 11.83
C HIS A 82 10.09 -4.68 11.19
N GLY A 83 10.51 -3.67 11.93
CA GLY A 83 11.36 -2.61 11.39
C GLY A 83 10.66 -1.67 10.43
N LEU A 84 9.35 -1.54 10.58
CA LEU A 84 8.52 -0.69 9.72
C LEU A 84 8.41 0.75 10.21
N LEU A 85 8.77 1.00 11.46
CA LEU A 85 8.74 2.32 12.07
C LEU A 85 10.12 2.68 12.61
N GLY A 86 10.62 3.82 12.19
CA GLY A 86 11.90 4.32 12.66
C GLY A 86 13.09 3.51 12.15
N GLY A 87 14.25 4.12 12.23
CA GLY A 87 15.49 3.48 11.86
C GLY A 87 15.74 3.40 10.37
N GLN A 88 16.91 2.87 10.05
CA GLN A 88 17.37 2.73 8.68
C GLN A 88 16.62 1.62 7.97
N GLY A 89 16.19 1.91 6.76
CA GLY A 89 15.48 0.92 5.93
C GLY A 89 13.98 0.81 6.17
N ALA A 90 13.43 1.50 7.16
CA ALA A 90 11.99 1.43 7.46
C ALA A 90 11.13 1.90 6.29
N ARG A 91 11.53 2.99 5.63
CA ARG A 91 10.81 3.51 4.47
C ARG A 91 10.74 2.49 3.33
N GLU A 92 11.85 1.86 3.02
CA GLU A 92 11.89 0.84 1.97
C GLU A 92 11.02 -0.36 2.31
N LYS A 93 11.05 -0.80 3.55
CA LYS A 93 10.20 -1.89 4.02
C LYS A 93 8.72 -1.54 3.91
N ARG A 94 8.35 -0.31 4.24
CA ARG A 94 6.97 0.15 4.07
C ARG A 94 6.54 0.17 2.61
N GLU A 95 7.42 0.61 1.70
CA GLU A 95 7.15 0.58 0.26
C GLU A 95 6.90 -0.85 -0.22
N ARG A 96 7.75 -1.77 0.15
CA ARG A 96 7.60 -3.17 -0.24
C ARG A 96 6.37 -3.81 0.35
N LEU A 97 6.05 -3.50 1.60
CA LEU A 97 4.85 -4.01 2.25
C LEU A 97 3.59 -3.50 1.55
N GLY A 98 3.55 -2.21 1.24
CA GLY A 98 2.43 -1.63 0.51
C GLY A 98 2.23 -2.25 -0.86
N ASP A 99 3.32 -2.54 -1.56
CA ASP A 99 3.28 -3.22 -2.86
C ASP A 99 2.79 -4.66 -2.72
N TYR A 100 3.32 -5.38 -1.75
CA TYR A 100 2.98 -6.79 -1.53
C TYR A 100 1.50 -6.96 -1.18
N LEU A 101 0.99 -6.11 -0.30
CA LEU A 101 -0.41 -6.17 0.14
C LEU A 101 -1.37 -5.41 -0.78
N HIS A 102 -0.86 -4.72 -1.80
CA HIS A 102 -1.66 -3.89 -2.72
C HIS A 102 -2.46 -2.80 -2.01
N ILE A 103 -1.90 -2.24 -0.94
CA ILE A 103 -2.54 -1.17 -0.17
C ILE A 103 -1.89 0.20 -0.39
N GLY A 104 -0.91 0.28 -1.27
CA GLY A 104 -0.20 1.51 -1.58
C GLY A 104 0.82 1.89 -0.52
N TYR A 105 1.60 2.92 -0.81
CA TYR A 105 2.62 3.41 0.11
C TYR A 105 2.01 4.27 1.22
N THR A 106 2.56 4.14 2.43
CA THR A 106 2.24 5.02 3.54
C THR A 106 3.50 5.45 4.27
N ASN A 107 3.44 6.60 4.93
CA ASN A 107 4.46 6.98 5.91
C ASN A 107 4.25 6.19 7.21
N GLY A 108 5.21 6.33 8.14
CA GLY A 108 5.16 5.59 9.41
C GLY A 108 3.93 5.90 10.27
N LYS A 109 3.46 7.15 10.22
CA LYS A 109 2.31 7.57 11.03
C LYS A 109 0.99 7.00 10.53
N GLN A 110 0.88 6.74 9.24
CA GLN A 110 -0.37 6.30 8.62
C GLN A 110 -0.44 4.78 8.42
N LEU A 111 0.68 4.08 8.56
CA LEU A 111 0.74 2.66 8.22
C LEU A 111 -0.22 1.82 9.06
N LEU A 112 -0.21 2.00 10.39
CA LEU A 112 -1.09 1.23 11.27
C LEU A 112 -2.56 1.46 10.92
N HIS A 113 -2.94 2.71 10.72
CA HIS A 113 -4.31 3.06 10.37
C HIS A 113 -4.72 2.40 9.05
N ARG A 114 -3.85 2.42 8.05
CA ARG A 114 -4.15 1.78 6.76
C ARG A 114 -4.30 0.28 6.88
N LEU A 115 -3.41 -0.38 7.61
CA LEU A 115 -3.52 -1.83 7.85
C LEU A 115 -4.82 -2.18 8.56
N GLN A 116 -5.22 -1.36 9.52
CA GLN A 116 -6.48 -1.56 10.23
C GLN A 116 -7.68 -1.34 9.33
N MET A 117 -7.67 -0.29 8.51
CA MET A 117 -8.77 0.02 7.60
C MET A 117 -9.01 -1.09 6.59
N PHE A 118 -7.95 -1.69 6.07
CA PHE A 118 -8.05 -2.81 5.14
C PHE A 118 -8.24 -4.16 5.83
N GLN A 119 -8.38 -4.15 7.15
CA GLN A 119 -8.59 -5.37 7.95
C GLN A 119 -7.47 -6.41 7.77
N ILE A 120 -6.26 -5.94 7.58
CA ILE A 120 -5.10 -6.83 7.48
C ILE A 120 -4.84 -7.45 8.85
N LYS A 121 -4.76 -8.76 8.89
CA LYS A 121 -4.50 -9.50 10.13
C LYS A 121 -3.01 -9.62 10.41
N LYS A 122 -2.68 -9.82 11.67
CA LYS A 122 -1.30 -10.04 12.10
C LYS A 122 -0.62 -11.19 11.35
N THR A 123 -1.36 -12.27 11.10
CA THR A 123 -0.86 -13.40 10.32
C THR A 123 -0.51 -13.01 8.90
N GLU A 124 -1.33 -12.19 8.25
CA GLU A 124 -1.04 -11.68 6.90
C GLU A 124 0.19 -10.78 6.90
N LEU A 125 0.33 -9.93 7.91
CA LEU A 125 1.50 -9.07 8.07
C LEU A 125 2.77 -9.92 8.24
N ASN A 126 2.73 -10.93 9.08
CA ASN A 126 3.87 -11.81 9.32
C ASN A 126 4.30 -12.54 8.04
N VAL A 127 3.36 -13.06 7.28
CA VAL A 127 3.64 -13.73 5.99
C VAL A 127 4.26 -12.74 5.01
N ALA A 128 3.71 -11.54 4.91
CA ALA A 128 4.24 -10.50 4.02
C ALA A 128 5.66 -10.13 4.40
N MET A 129 5.94 -9.97 5.69
CA MET A 129 7.27 -9.59 6.15
C MET A 129 8.30 -10.69 5.94
N LEU A 130 7.91 -11.96 6.12
CA LEU A 130 8.79 -13.09 5.80
C LEU A 130 9.17 -13.08 4.31
N HIS A 131 8.20 -12.81 3.44
CA HIS A 131 8.43 -12.72 2.01
C HIS A 131 9.39 -11.57 1.65
N ILE A 132 9.18 -10.41 2.24
CA ILE A 132 10.02 -9.23 2.02
C ILE A 132 11.45 -9.47 2.51
N LEU A 133 11.63 -10.06 3.67
CA LEU A 133 12.95 -10.38 4.22
C LEU A 133 13.69 -11.41 3.36
N LYS A 134 12.96 -12.38 2.83
CA LYS A 134 13.53 -13.37 1.92
C LYS A 134 14.05 -12.70 0.64
N GLU A 135 13.29 -11.78 0.07
CA GLU A 135 13.73 -11.02 -1.11
C GLU A 135 14.98 -10.18 -0.81
N GLU A 136 15.05 -9.55 0.35
CA GLU A 136 16.23 -8.79 0.75
C GLU A 136 17.47 -9.67 0.85
N ASN A 137 17.34 -10.86 1.42
CA ASN A 137 18.45 -11.81 1.56
C ASN A 137 18.92 -12.31 0.18
N GLU A 138 18.02 -12.50 -0.76
CA GLU A 138 18.37 -12.92 -2.12
C GLU A 138 19.13 -11.84 -2.90
N ARG A 139 18.96 -10.58 -2.51
CA ARG A 139 19.65 -9.45 -3.13
C ARG A 139 21.01 -9.14 -2.51
N ALA A 140 21.26 -9.67 -1.34
CA ALA A 140 22.52 -9.44 -0.63
C ALA A 140 23.70 -10.21 -1.23
#